data_72dd90d363558b0fc373cd9e24ca461d
#
_entry.id   72dd90d363558b0fc373cd9e24ca461d
#
_cell.length_a   1.000
_cell.length_b   1.000
_cell.length_c   1.000
_cell.angle_alpha   90.00
_cell.angle_beta   90.00
_cell.angle_gamma   90.00
#
_symmetry.space_group_name_H-M   'P 1'
#
loop_
_entity.id
_entity.type
_entity.pdbx_description
1 polymer ?
#
loop_
_entity_poly.entity_id
_entity_poly.type
_entity_poly.pdbx_seq_one_letter_code
_entity_poly.pdbx_strand_id
1 'polypeptide(L)'
;MRSTGESAKSRVVESISSAIVLAVALCMLPGVAQAEGLMQAYRQALTQDMTLVAALEARNAAIEARPQAVSNFLPQFNANAGYAREHYHYESDAAGVPDDPSDPEPDAADDVRLSGSRREWSLSLTQTLWSFEAFHQLQSASLDVASAEASYRAAQQDLMLRVAQAYFEVLAASDALFANQAERESYATLVDQAQKRLSTGLGARIGVDEARAFYELTAQSVIDSETALMDAQRALAQITGTLDLAVTPLAEEIPLRRPDPESADDWAQAASRNNYSVLAASLDADSAERTVAATRAQHLPSLQLQGTLGHTALSPQLGSDYRADSLGVYVDWPIFSGGLV
;
A
#
# COMPACT_ATOMS: atom_id res chain seq x y z
N MET A 1 8.89 23.38 76.49
CA MET A 1 9.04 22.26 75.50
C MET A 1 8.39 22.63 74.17
N ARG A 2 8.99 23.43 73.37
CA ARG A 2 8.59 23.76 71.97
C ARG A 2 9.80 24.32 71.23
N SER A 3 10.69 23.50 70.68
CA SER A 3 11.72 24.01 69.77
C SER A 3 12.47 22.93 68.98
N THR A 4 11.87 21.76 68.72
CA THR A 4 12.52 20.68 67.95
C THR A 4 11.82 20.34 66.61
N GLY A 5 10.73 21.04 66.27
CA GLY A 5 9.95 20.75 65.06
C GLY A 5 10.32 21.55 63.78
N GLU A 6 11.00 22.68 63.90
CA GLU A 6 11.28 23.54 62.75
C GLU A 6 12.58 23.22 62.00
N SER A 7 13.56 22.62 62.67
CA SER A 7 14.84 22.25 62.06
C SER A 7 14.73 21.04 61.09
N ALA A 8 13.74 20.15 61.29
CA ALA A 8 13.56 18.98 60.43
C ALA A 8 12.85 19.32 59.10
N LYS A 9 11.90 20.26 59.12
CA LYS A 9 11.19 20.70 57.91
C LYS A 9 12.07 21.49 56.94
N SER A 10 13.00 22.30 57.44
CA SER A 10 13.95 23.08 56.63
C SER A 10 14.90 22.15 55.86
N ARG A 11 15.42 21.09 56.45
CA ARG A 11 16.35 20.16 55.76
C ARG A 11 15.67 19.28 54.73
N VAL A 12 14.39 18.94 54.89
CA VAL A 12 13.63 18.17 53.88
C VAL A 12 13.30 19.04 52.69
N VAL A 13 12.97 20.32 52.86
CA VAL A 13 12.69 21.24 51.77
C VAL A 13 13.96 21.56 50.97
N GLU A 14 15.13 21.73 51.61
CA GLU A 14 16.41 21.94 50.94
C GLU A 14 16.84 20.68 50.13
N SER A 15 16.64 19.47 50.65
CA SER A 15 16.99 18.23 49.96
C SER A 15 16.10 17.98 48.73
N ILE A 16 14.82 18.32 48.80
CA ILE A 16 13.87 18.21 47.68
C ILE A 16 14.20 19.26 46.61
N SER A 17 14.57 20.51 47.03
CA SER A 17 14.95 21.57 46.11
C SER A 17 16.27 21.25 45.35
N SER A 18 17.26 20.65 46.05
CA SER A 18 18.52 20.22 45.42
C SER A 18 18.31 19.03 44.48
N ALA A 19 17.41 18.09 44.78
CA ALA A 19 17.10 16.97 43.91
C ALA A 19 16.37 17.41 42.64
N ILE A 20 15.48 18.41 42.72
CA ILE A 20 14.76 18.97 41.55
C ILE A 20 15.72 19.76 40.67
N VAL A 21 16.65 20.55 41.24
CA VAL A 21 17.66 21.29 40.48
C VAL A 21 18.63 20.33 39.77
N LEU A 22 19.00 19.23 40.39
CA LEU A 22 19.87 18.21 39.79
C LEU A 22 19.14 17.45 38.69
N ALA A 23 17.84 17.16 38.84
CA ALA A 23 17.00 16.51 37.81
C ALA A 23 16.77 17.44 36.60
N VAL A 24 16.55 18.72 36.79
CA VAL A 24 16.40 19.71 35.73
C VAL A 24 17.73 19.95 35.00
N ALA A 25 18.86 19.95 35.71
CA ALA A 25 20.19 20.07 35.10
C ALA A 25 20.58 18.82 34.28
N LEU A 26 20.08 17.64 34.62
CA LEU A 26 20.29 16.41 33.86
C LEU A 26 19.41 16.35 32.56
N CYS A 27 18.31 17.09 32.50
CA CYS A 27 17.47 17.24 31.30
C CYS A 27 17.98 18.32 30.33
N MET A 28 18.97 19.14 30.74
CA MET A 28 19.58 20.18 29.89
C MET A 28 20.98 19.79 29.38
N LEU A 29 21.35 18.52 29.40
CA LEU A 29 22.46 18.06 28.58
C LEU A 29 21.99 18.23 27.11
N PRO A 30 22.67 19.08 26.28
CA PRO A 30 22.43 19.07 24.86
C PRO A 30 22.65 17.62 24.44
N GLY A 31 21.59 16.98 23.92
CA GLY A 31 21.71 15.66 23.33
C GLY A 31 22.92 15.73 22.40
N VAL A 32 23.96 14.99 22.70
CA VAL A 32 25.09 14.79 21.79
C VAL A 32 24.35 14.26 20.54
N ALA A 33 24.33 15.08 19.48
CA ALA A 33 23.85 14.66 18.18
C ALA A 33 24.77 13.49 17.79
N GLN A 34 24.36 12.29 18.18
CA GLN A 34 25.05 11.08 17.78
C GLN A 34 24.84 11.02 16.27
N ALA A 35 25.93 11.09 15.55
CA ALA A 35 25.94 10.89 14.13
C ALA A 35 25.15 9.62 13.82
N GLU A 36 24.06 9.76 13.07
CA GLU A 36 23.13 8.67 12.83
C GLU A 36 23.75 7.71 11.84
N GLY A 37 24.09 6.51 12.31
CA GLY A 37 24.62 5.46 11.47
C GLY A 37 23.57 4.92 10.50
N LEU A 38 24.01 4.19 9.49
CA LEU A 38 23.16 3.53 8.49
C LEU A 38 21.97 2.78 9.12
N MET A 39 22.21 2.12 10.26
CA MET A 39 21.15 1.37 10.96
C MET A 39 20.05 2.27 11.53
N GLN A 40 20.38 3.48 11.93
CA GLN A 40 19.39 4.45 12.41
C GLN A 40 18.58 5.02 11.25
N ALA A 41 19.24 5.35 10.13
CA ALA A 41 18.58 5.75 8.90
C ALA A 41 17.56 4.68 8.45
N TYR A 42 17.95 3.42 8.48
CA TYR A 42 17.07 2.31 8.17
C TYR A 42 15.86 2.19 9.12
N ARG A 43 16.08 2.34 10.44
CA ARG A 43 14.97 2.31 11.41
C ARG A 43 13.98 3.45 11.21
N GLN A 44 14.44 4.63 10.85
CA GLN A 44 13.56 5.75 10.51
C GLN A 44 12.79 5.47 9.22
N ALA A 45 13.48 4.97 8.19
CA ALA A 45 12.87 4.61 6.91
C ALA A 45 11.76 3.57 7.05
N LEU A 46 11.89 2.58 7.96
CA LEU A 46 10.85 1.59 8.23
C LEU A 46 9.49 2.19 8.62
N THR A 47 9.50 3.40 9.19
CA THR A 47 8.27 4.07 9.66
C THR A 47 7.84 5.22 8.77
N GLN A 48 8.72 5.74 7.92
CA GLN A 48 8.49 6.96 7.15
C GLN A 48 8.43 6.74 5.63
N ASP A 49 9.00 5.64 5.12
CA ASP A 49 9.00 5.39 3.69
C ASP A 49 7.61 5.06 3.17
N MET A 50 7.07 5.96 2.34
CA MET A 50 5.72 5.83 1.79
C MET A 50 5.57 4.64 0.84
N THR A 51 6.66 4.18 0.22
CA THR A 51 6.66 3.01 -0.65
C THR A 51 6.43 1.74 0.18
N LEU A 52 7.10 1.63 1.34
CA LEU A 52 6.89 0.52 2.26
C LEU A 52 5.50 0.56 2.90
N VAL A 53 5.00 1.75 3.28
CA VAL A 53 3.64 1.93 3.80
C VAL A 53 2.62 1.49 2.75
N ALA A 54 2.78 1.90 1.48
CA ALA A 54 1.91 1.46 0.40
C ALA A 54 1.93 -0.07 0.20
N ALA A 55 3.12 -0.70 0.30
CA ALA A 55 3.24 -2.16 0.24
C ALA A 55 2.56 -2.86 1.42
N LEU A 56 2.62 -2.28 2.63
CA LEU A 56 1.92 -2.78 3.82
C LEU A 56 0.40 -2.73 3.63
N GLU A 57 -0.12 -1.60 3.13
CA GLU A 57 -1.55 -1.46 2.91
C GLU A 57 -2.06 -2.34 1.76
N ALA A 58 -1.25 -2.54 0.73
CA ALA A 58 -1.56 -3.51 -0.33
C ALA A 58 -1.65 -4.93 0.22
N ARG A 59 -0.72 -5.34 1.10
CA ARG A 59 -0.79 -6.61 1.82
C ARG A 59 -2.05 -6.69 2.69
N ASN A 60 -2.36 -5.66 3.47
CA ASN A 60 -3.55 -5.63 4.32
C ASN A 60 -4.83 -5.77 3.49
N ALA A 61 -4.92 -5.10 2.35
CA ALA A 61 -6.03 -5.25 1.42
C ALA A 61 -6.14 -6.68 0.86
N ALA A 62 -5.01 -7.32 0.51
CA ALA A 62 -4.99 -8.68 0.01
C ALA A 62 -5.44 -9.72 1.07
N ILE A 63 -5.15 -9.50 2.36
CA ILE A 63 -5.58 -10.37 3.45
C ILE A 63 -7.10 -10.50 3.48
N GLU A 64 -7.85 -9.47 3.11
CA GLU A 64 -9.31 -9.48 3.08
C GLU A 64 -9.89 -10.36 1.96
N ALA A 65 -9.09 -10.77 0.96
CA ALA A 65 -9.55 -11.67 -0.10
C ALA A 65 -10.00 -13.04 0.46
N ARG A 66 -9.33 -13.55 1.50
CA ARG A 66 -9.70 -14.83 2.13
C ARG A 66 -11.03 -14.78 2.89
N PRO A 67 -11.29 -13.82 3.79
CA PRO A 67 -12.62 -13.62 4.40
C PRO A 67 -13.72 -13.44 3.35
N GLN A 68 -13.45 -12.69 2.27
CA GLN A 68 -14.38 -12.53 1.16
C GLN A 68 -14.69 -13.86 0.46
N ALA A 69 -13.66 -14.69 0.20
CA ALA A 69 -13.89 -16.03 -0.38
C ALA A 69 -14.66 -16.94 0.58
N VAL A 70 -14.42 -16.86 1.89
CA VAL A 70 -15.20 -17.60 2.91
C VAL A 70 -16.65 -17.14 2.95
N SER A 71 -16.94 -15.85 2.70
CA SER A 71 -18.29 -15.31 2.71
C SER A 71 -19.21 -15.97 1.68
N ASN A 72 -18.66 -16.57 0.61
CA ASN A 72 -19.42 -17.34 -0.38
C ASN A 72 -20.10 -18.59 0.21
N PHE A 73 -19.63 -19.08 1.36
CA PHE A 73 -20.22 -20.20 2.08
C PHE A 73 -21.14 -19.79 3.22
N LEU A 74 -21.14 -18.49 3.56
CA LEU A 74 -21.96 -17.97 4.67
C LEU A 74 -23.35 -17.56 4.16
N PRO A 75 -24.38 -17.59 5.05
CA PRO A 75 -25.70 -17.11 4.69
C PRO A 75 -25.65 -15.62 4.32
N GLN A 76 -26.20 -15.29 3.16
CA GLN A 76 -26.36 -13.93 2.68
C GLN A 76 -27.84 -13.52 2.82
N PHE A 77 -28.10 -12.43 3.52
CA PHE A 77 -29.42 -11.85 3.70
C PHE A 77 -29.53 -10.56 2.92
N ASN A 78 -30.53 -10.47 2.06
CA ASN A 78 -30.84 -9.26 1.31
C ASN A 78 -32.25 -8.80 1.64
N ALA A 79 -32.41 -7.53 2.01
CA ALA A 79 -33.70 -6.91 2.23
C ALA A 79 -33.97 -5.89 1.12
N ASN A 80 -35.11 -6.02 0.47
CA ASN A 80 -35.57 -5.10 -0.57
C ASN A 80 -36.91 -4.51 -0.16
N ALA A 81 -37.13 -3.23 -0.44
CA ALA A 81 -38.40 -2.57 -0.28
C ALA A 81 -38.63 -1.62 -1.48
N GLY A 82 -39.83 -1.65 -2.02
CA GLY A 82 -40.20 -0.89 -3.20
C GLY A 82 -41.58 -0.25 -3.10
N TYR A 83 -41.71 0.91 -3.73
CA TYR A 83 -43.00 1.52 -4.02
C TYR A 83 -43.02 1.90 -5.50
N ALA A 84 -44.03 1.42 -6.22
CA ALA A 84 -44.23 1.72 -7.63
C ALA A 84 -45.66 2.21 -7.85
N ARG A 85 -45.85 3.10 -8.80
CA ARG A 85 -47.16 3.38 -9.39
C ARG A 85 -47.17 2.74 -10.76
N GLU A 86 -48.12 1.87 -10.97
CA GLU A 86 -48.24 1.05 -12.18
C GLU A 86 -49.49 1.47 -12.96
N HIS A 87 -49.37 1.49 -14.29
CA HIS A 87 -50.44 1.71 -15.23
C HIS A 87 -50.40 0.60 -16.23
N TYR A 88 -51.48 -0.20 -16.27
CA TYR A 88 -51.64 -1.28 -17.22
C TYR A 88 -52.70 -0.88 -18.22
N HIS A 89 -52.42 -1.13 -19.47
CA HIS A 89 -53.33 -0.97 -20.60
C HIS A 89 -53.44 -2.30 -21.27
N TYR A 90 -54.61 -2.90 -21.19
CA TYR A 90 -54.92 -4.19 -21.84
C TYR A 90 -55.79 -3.90 -23.06
N GLU A 91 -55.21 -4.09 -24.23
CA GLU A 91 -55.98 -4.17 -25.48
C GLU A 91 -56.41 -5.63 -25.67
N SER A 92 -57.71 -5.90 -25.51
CA SER A 92 -58.28 -7.22 -25.83
C SER A 92 -58.50 -7.25 -27.32
N ASP A 93 -57.67 -7.98 -28.07
CA ASP A 93 -57.99 -8.38 -29.41
C ASP A 93 -59.11 -9.43 -29.33
N ALA A 94 -60.32 -8.98 -29.14
CA ALA A 94 -61.49 -9.82 -29.25
C ALA A 94 -61.74 -10.19 -30.74
N ALA A 95 -60.83 -10.99 -31.30
CA ALA A 95 -61.18 -11.83 -32.43
C ALA A 95 -62.00 -13.03 -31.89
N GLY A 96 -63.07 -12.71 -31.24
CA GLY A 96 -64.02 -13.73 -30.73
C GLY A 96 -64.58 -14.48 -31.88
N VAL A 97 -64.38 -15.80 -31.85
CA VAL A 97 -65.26 -16.70 -32.57
C VAL A 97 -66.65 -16.45 -31.98
N PRO A 98 -67.65 -16.07 -32.80
CA PRO A 98 -69.01 -15.84 -32.29
C PRO A 98 -69.53 -17.11 -31.67
N ASP A 99 -69.77 -17.13 -30.37
CA ASP A 99 -70.40 -18.28 -29.70
C ASP A 99 -71.89 -18.51 -30.09
N ASP A 100 -72.52 -17.49 -30.70
CA ASP A 100 -73.86 -17.55 -31.18
C ASP A 100 -73.99 -16.87 -32.56
N PRO A 101 -74.34 -17.65 -33.62
CA PRO A 101 -74.55 -17.10 -34.98
C PRO A 101 -75.74 -16.14 -35.07
N SER A 102 -76.51 -15.94 -34.01
CA SER A 102 -77.70 -15.07 -33.96
C SER A 102 -77.36 -13.71 -33.22
N ASP A 103 -76.21 -13.50 -32.71
CA ASP A 103 -75.78 -12.23 -32.06
C ASP A 103 -75.03 -11.35 -33.07
N PRO A 104 -75.61 -10.26 -33.53
CA PRO A 104 -75.02 -9.45 -34.60
C PRO A 104 -74.03 -8.42 -34.20
N GLU A 105 -73.68 -8.27 -32.91
CA GLU A 105 -72.69 -7.28 -32.46
C GLU A 105 -71.46 -7.97 -31.90
N PRO A 106 -70.28 -7.78 -32.50
CA PRO A 106 -69.06 -8.14 -31.83
C PRO A 106 -68.93 -7.26 -30.59
N ASP A 107 -68.81 -7.90 -29.40
CA ASP A 107 -68.44 -7.16 -28.16
C ASP A 107 -67.26 -6.27 -28.44
N ALA A 108 -67.46 -4.99 -28.21
CA ALA A 108 -66.39 -3.97 -28.38
C ALA A 108 -65.20 -4.41 -27.55
N ALA A 109 -64.03 -4.40 -28.18
CA ALA A 109 -62.77 -4.62 -27.48
C ALA A 109 -62.72 -3.73 -26.21
N ASP A 110 -62.86 -4.36 -25.03
CA ASP A 110 -62.82 -3.65 -23.76
C ASP A 110 -61.36 -3.21 -23.52
N ASP A 111 -61.15 -1.93 -23.77
CA ASP A 111 -59.89 -1.24 -23.43
C ASP A 111 -59.85 -1.05 -21.90
N VAL A 112 -59.25 -1.99 -21.19
CA VAL A 112 -59.17 -1.97 -19.72
C VAL A 112 -57.90 -1.22 -19.29
N ARG A 113 -58.09 -0.06 -18.70
CA ARG A 113 -57.00 0.73 -18.09
C ARG A 113 -57.03 0.56 -16.58
N LEU A 114 -56.02 -0.09 -16.04
CA LEU A 114 -55.82 -0.22 -14.61
C LEU A 114 -54.69 0.67 -14.16
N SER A 115 -54.92 1.44 -13.12
CA SER A 115 -53.85 2.26 -12.49
C SER A 115 -53.87 2.07 -10.98
N GLY A 116 -52.72 1.92 -10.41
CA GLY A 116 -52.63 1.72 -8.97
C GLY A 116 -51.24 1.86 -8.39
N SER A 117 -51.14 1.60 -7.11
CA SER A 117 -49.85 1.57 -6.39
C SER A 117 -49.54 0.14 -5.94
N ARG A 118 -48.25 -0.19 -6.03
CA ARG A 118 -47.68 -1.43 -5.51
C ARG A 118 -46.67 -1.08 -4.44
N ARG A 119 -46.76 -1.70 -3.30
CA ARG A 119 -45.79 -1.62 -2.19
C ARG A 119 -45.32 -3.03 -1.93
N GLU A 120 -44.01 -3.20 -1.93
CA GLU A 120 -43.42 -4.52 -1.67
C GLU A 120 -42.25 -4.43 -0.72
N TRP A 121 -42.10 -5.46 0.06
CA TRP A 121 -40.85 -5.72 0.76
C TRP A 121 -40.55 -7.22 0.71
N SER A 122 -39.29 -7.56 0.64
CA SER A 122 -38.83 -8.94 0.69
C SER A 122 -37.52 -9.08 1.45
N LEU A 123 -37.38 -10.16 2.15
CA LEU A 123 -36.14 -10.65 2.76
C LEU A 123 -35.77 -11.94 2.09
N SER A 124 -34.60 -12.01 1.48
CA SER A 124 -34.10 -13.24 0.85
C SER A 124 -32.85 -13.73 1.58
N LEU A 125 -32.77 -15.02 1.75
CA LEU A 125 -31.61 -15.77 2.24
C LEU A 125 -31.06 -16.60 1.08
N THR A 126 -29.76 -16.49 0.85
CA THR A 126 -29.03 -17.39 -0.06
C THR A 126 -27.78 -17.89 0.64
N GLN A 127 -27.57 -19.21 0.64
CA GLN A 127 -26.36 -19.82 1.19
C GLN A 127 -25.90 -20.96 0.30
N THR A 128 -24.64 -20.88 -0.12
CA THR A 128 -23.99 -21.99 -0.81
C THR A 128 -23.65 -23.08 0.20
N LEU A 129 -24.28 -24.24 0.06
CA LEU A 129 -24.01 -25.41 0.90
C LEU A 129 -22.83 -26.23 0.35
N TRP A 130 -22.72 -26.29 -0.99
CA TRP A 130 -21.65 -26.99 -1.69
C TRP A 130 -21.39 -26.38 -3.06
N SER A 131 -20.12 -26.05 -3.35
CA SER A 131 -19.65 -25.60 -4.65
C SER A 131 -18.16 -25.90 -4.81
N PHE A 132 -17.80 -26.64 -5.85
CA PHE A 132 -16.39 -26.87 -6.18
C PHE A 132 -15.69 -25.57 -6.63
N GLU A 133 -16.41 -24.71 -7.35
CA GLU A 133 -15.92 -23.40 -7.75
C GLU A 133 -15.53 -22.57 -6.53
N ALA A 134 -16.46 -22.39 -5.58
CA ALA A 134 -16.20 -21.62 -4.36
C ALA A 134 -15.03 -22.19 -3.53
N PHE A 135 -14.86 -23.51 -3.52
CA PHE A 135 -13.74 -24.17 -2.84
C PHE A 135 -12.39 -23.82 -3.51
N HIS A 136 -12.31 -23.86 -4.84
CA HIS A 136 -11.09 -23.48 -5.56
C HIS A 136 -10.84 -21.97 -5.47
N GLN A 137 -11.86 -21.12 -5.46
CA GLN A 137 -11.74 -19.69 -5.20
C GLN A 137 -11.16 -19.40 -3.81
N LEU A 138 -11.57 -20.15 -2.78
CA LEU A 138 -11.01 -20.02 -1.45
C LEU A 138 -9.52 -20.43 -1.40
N GLN A 139 -9.12 -21.46 -2.16
CA GLN A 139 -7.72 -21.85 -2.29
C GLN A 139 -6.90 -20.79 -3.02
N SER A 140 -7.40 -20.25 -4.13
CA SER A 140 -6.78 -19.15 -4.87
C SER A 140 -6.58 -17.94 -3.96
N ALA A 141 -7.62 -17.46 -3.26
CA ALA A 141 -7.54 -16.35 -2.34
C ALA A 141 -6.51 -16.58 -1.21
N SER A 142 -6.33 -17.82 -0.75
CA SER A 142 -5.32 -18.15 0.26
C SER A 142 -3.89 -18.04 -0.28
N LEU A 143 -3.68 -18.36 -1.55
CA LEU A 143 -2.41 -18.19 -2.26
C LEU A 143 -2.12 -16.73 -2.57
N ASP A 144 -3.14 -15.95 -2.92
CA ASP A 144 -3.03 -14.50 -3.14
C ASP A 144 -2.57 -13.80 -1.85
N VAL A 145 -3.11 -14.18 -0.69
CA VAL A 145 -2.65 -13.68 0.63
C VAL A 145 -1.17 -14.04 0.86
N ALA A 146 -0.77 -15.25 0.54
CA ALA A 146 0.62 -15.68 0.72
C ALA A 146 1.57 -14.94 -0.24
N SER A 147 1.16 -14.69 -1.49
CA SER A 147 1.90 -13.90 -2.47
C SER A 147 2.06 -12.45 -2.00
N ALA A 148 1.00 -11.83 -1.50
CA ALA A 148 1.03 -10.47 -0.97
C ALA A 148 1.98 -10.34 0.25
N GLU A 149 2.03 -11.35 1.12
CA GLU A 149 2.99 -11.41 2.24
C GLU A 149 4.42 -11.50 1.74
N ALA A 150 4.69 -12.34 0.73
CA ALA A 150 6.00 -12.44 0.12
C ALA A 150 6.42 -11.14 -0.57
N SER A 151 5.50 -10.48 -1.28
CA SER A 151 5.71 -9.18 -1.92
C SER A 151 6.03 -8.08 -0.91
N TYR A 152 5.35 -8.05 0.24
CA TYR A 152 5.67 -7.11 1.31
C TYR A 152 7.08 -7.33 1.87
N ARG A 153 7.50 -8.61 2.05
CA ARG A 153 8.87 -8.92 2.48
C ARG A 153 9.91 -8.54 1.44
N ALA A 154 9.60 -8.69 0.15
CA ALA A 154 10.46 -8.19 -0.93
C ALA A 154 10.61 -6.65 -0.85
N ALA A 155 9.53 -5.92 -0.58
CA ALA A 155 9.58 -4.47 -0.40
C ALA A 155 10.40 -4.05 0.82
N GLN A 156 10.39 -4.83 1.91
CA GLN A 156 11.26 -4.59 3.07
C GLN A 156 12.75 -4.77 2.73
N GLN A 157 13.09 -5.78 1.92
CA GLN A 157 14.48 -5.97 1.44
C GLN A 157 14.90 -4.86 0.49
N ASP A 158 14.01 -4.43 -0.42
CA ASP A 158 14.25 -3.31 -1.31
C ASP A 158 14.53 -2.01 -0.54
N LEU A 159 13.77 -1.75 0.52
CA LEU A 159 14.02 -0.60 1.40
C LEU A 159 15.44 -0.60 1.99
N MET A 160 15.96 -1.77 2.41
CA MET A 160 17.34 -1.86 2.92
C MET A 160 18.35 -1.40 1.88
N LEU A 161 18.17 -1.84 0.62
CA LEU A 161 19.05 -1.45 -0.48
C LEU A 161 18.93 0.03 -0.80
N ARG A 162 17.73 0.57 -0.89
CA ARG A 162 17.49 2.00 -1.17
C ARG A 162 18.08 2.91 -0.10
N VAL A 163 17.90 2.54 1.17
CA VAL A 163 18.49 3.30 2.29
C VAL A 163 20.02 3.23 2.25
N ALA A 164 20.60 2.05 2.03
CA ALA A 164 22.05 1.89 1.94
C ALA A 164 22.62 2.69 0.77
N GLN A 165 22.00 2.62 -0.39
CA GLN A 165 22.42 3.35 -1.58
C GLN A 165 22.37 4.86 -1.34
N ALA A 166 21.23 5.40 -0.87
CA ALA A 166 21.09 6.83 -0.60
C ALA A 166 22.07 7.32 0.47
N TYR A 167 22.33 6.50 1.50
CA TYR A 167 23.28 6.81 2.54
C TYR A 167 24.72 6.93 2.01
N PHE A 168 25.16 5.97 1.18
CA PHE A 168 26.49 6.00 0.57
C PHE A 168 26.62 7.07 -0.51
N GLU A 169 25.53 7.45 -1.19
CA GLU A 169 25.52 8.59 -2.11
C GLU A 169 25.78 9.91 -1.38
N VAL A 170 25.21 10.11 -0.18
CA VAL A 170 25.51 11.29 0.65
C VAL A 170 26.98 11.32 1.06
N LEU A 171 27.54 10.17 1.47
CA LEU A 171 28.97 10.09 1.82
C LEU A 171 29.86 10.40 0.63
N ALA A 172 29.61 9.79 -0.52
CA ALA A 172 30.38 10.02 -1.73
C ALA A 172 30.32 11.49 -2.20
N ALA A 173 29.13 12.11 -2.14
CA ALA A 173 28.97 13.52 -2.47
C ALA A 173 29.70 14.44 -1.46
N SER A 174 29.70 14.08 -0.17
CA SER A 174 30.47 14.82 0.87
C SER A 174 31.97 14.73 0.64
N ASP A 175 32.49 13.54 0.31
CA ASP A 175 33.90 13.33 0.03
C ASP A 175 34.35 14.07 -1.25
N ALA A 176 33.49 14.08 -2.28
CA ALA A 176 33.73 14.82 -3.52
C ALA A 176 33.80 16.35 -3.26
N LEU A 177 32.88 16.88 -2.44
CA LEU A 177 32.89 18.28 -2.04
C LEU A 177 34.20 18.64 -1.28
N PHE A 178 34.60 17.80 -0.31
CA PHE A 178 35.82 17.99 0.43
C PHE A 178 37.06 18.00 -0.49
N ALA A 179 37.15 17.07 -1.45
CA ALA A 179 38.23 16.99 -2.42
C ALA A 179 38.30 18.25 -3.33
N ASN A 180 37.13 18.69 -3.85
CA ASN A 180 37.06 19.88 -4.72
C ASN A 180 37.38 21.17 -3.94
N GLN A 181 37.03 21.27 -2.65
CA GLN A 181 37.40 22.38 -1.80
C GLN A 181 38.92 22.42 -1.55
N ALA A 182 39.54 21.26 -1.28
CA ALA A 182 40.98 21.15 -1.11
C ALA A 182 41.74 21.47 -2.40
N GLU A 183 41.23 21.07 -3.57
CA GLU A 183 41.79 21.41 -4.87
C GLU A 183 41.73 22.93 -5.10
N ARG A 184 40.60 23.58 -4.83
CA ARG A 184 40.43 25.03 -4.94
C ARG A 184 41.43 25.79 -4.05
N GLU A 185 41.64 25.34 -2.82
CA GLU A 185 42.65 25.95 -1.92
C GLU A 185 44.05 25.80 -2.48
N SER A 186 44.38 24.66 -3.09
CA SER A 186 45.67 24.45 -3.77
C SER A 186 45.88 25.42 -4.92
N TYR A 187 44.89 25.65 -5.76
CA TYR A 187 44.96 26.64 -6.86
C TYR A 187 45.01 28.08 -6.33
N ALA A 188 44.31 28.40 -5.24
CA ALA A 188 44.44 29.71 -4.58
C ALA A 188 45.90 29.98 -4.16
N THR A 189 46.60 28.97 -3.61
CA THR A 189 48.01 29.04 -3.26
C THR A 189 48.90 29.24 -4.50
N LEU A 190 48.60 28.55 -5.62
CA LEU A 190 49.32 28.73 -6.89
C LEU A 190 49.14 30.11 -7.47
N VAL A 191 47.95 30.72 -7.41
CA VAL A 191 47.71 32.11 -7.83
C VAL A 191 48.58 33.08 -7.01
N ASP A 192 48.62 32.94 -5.68
CA ASP A 192 49.46 33.77 -4.80
C ASP A 192 50.96 33.63 -5.13
N GLN A 193 51.43 32.40 -5.37
CA GLN A 193 52.82 32.17 -5.77
C GLN A 193 53.15 32.78 -7.12
N ALA A 194 52.26 32.64 -8.14
CA ALA A 194 52.44 33.22 -9.47
C ALA A 194 52.49 34.78 -9.39
N GLN A 195 51.63 35.40 -8.59
CA GLN A 195 51.61 36.83 -8.35
C GLN A 195 52.90 37.33 -7.69
N LYS A 196 53.40 36.61 -6.67
CA LYS A 196 54.68 36.93 -6.00
C LYS A 196 55.86 36.81 -6.95
N ARG A 197 55.93 35.81 -7.81
CA ARG A 197 56.96 35.67 -8.84
C ARG A 197 56.91 36.79 -9.89
N LEU A 198 55.71 37.18 -10.30
CA LEU A 198 55.54 38.30 -11.23
C LEU A 198 56.02 39.62 -10.59
N SER A 199 55.67 39.91 -9.33
CA SER A 199 56.06 41.14 -8.61
C SER A 199 57.54 41.23 -8.39
N THR A 200 58.29 40.13 -8.30
CA THR A 200 59.75 40.07 -8.19
C THR A 200 60.51 40.03 -9.51
N GLY A 201 59.76 40.06 -10.65
CA GLY A 201 60.33 39.97 -11.99
C GLY A 201 60.77 38.56 -12.42
N LEU A 202 60.49 37.53 -11.63
CA LEU A 202 60.85 36.12 -11.88
C LEU A 202 59.76 35.32 -12.59
N GLY A 203 58.60 35.93 -12.88
CA GLY A 203 57.46 35.30 -13.51
C GLY A 203 56.86 36.09 -14.68
N ALA A 204 56.13 35.43 -15.55
CA ALA A 204 55.40 36.05 -16.66
C ALA A 204 53.93 36.24 -16.28
N ARG A 205 53.27 37.28 -16.80
CA ARG A 205 51.84 37.57 -16.59
C ARG A 205 50.93 36.42 -16.97
N ILE A 206 51.30 35.72 -18.09
CA ILE A 206 50.53 34.57 -18.56
C ILE A 206 50.39 33.46 -17.50
N GLY A 207 51.42 33.24 -16.68
CA GLY A 207 51.35 32.25 -15.57
C GLY A 207 50.37 32.63 -14.45
N VAL A 208 50.20 33.95 -14.22
CA VAL A 208 49.15 34.42 -13.28
C VAL A 208 47.75 34.22 -13.85
N ASP A 209 47.57 34.58 -15.12
CA ASP A 209 46.27 34.47 -15.79
C ASP A 209 45.86 33.00 -15.93
N GLU A 210 46.80 32.08 -16.20
CA GLU A 210 46.58 30.64 -16.27
C GLU A 210 46.21 30.07 -14.88
N ALA A 211 46.97 30.38 -13.83
CA ALA A 211 46.65 29.94 -12.48
C ALA A 211 45.27 30.44 -12.02
N ARG A 212 44.91 31.67 -12.39
CA ARG A 212 43.60 32.24 -12.10
C ARG A 212 42.49 31.54 -12.84
N ALA A 213 42.69 31.20 -14.12
CA ALA A 213 41.68 30.43 -14.89
C ALA A 213 41.39 29.08 -14.26
N PHE A 214 42.39 28.34 -13.80
CA PHE A 214 42.20 27.07 -13.06
C PHE A 214 41.49 27.28 -11.73
N TYR A 215 41.82 28.31 -10.97
CA TYR A 215 41.11 28.64 -9.74
C TYR A 215 39.63 28.91 -9.95
N GLU A 216 39.26 29.64 -11.00
CA GLU A 216 37.83 29.89 -11.34
C GLU A 216 37.11 28.63 -11.82
N LEU A 217 37.79 27.73 -12.54
CA LEU A 217 37.23 26.44 -12.93
C LEU A 217 36.91 25.53 -11.71
N THR A 218 37.87 25.51 -10.72
CA THR A 218 37.61 24.73 -9.50
C THR A 218 36.51 25.35 -8.63
N ALA A 219 36.26 26.66 -8.70
CA ALA A 219 35.14 27.29 -8.03
C ALA A 219 33.78 26.74 -8.54
N GLN A 220 33.66 26.50 -9.85
CA GLN A 220 32.48 25.87 -10.41
C GLN A 220 32.32 24.42 -9.92
N SER A 221 33.42 23.64 -9.90
CA SER A 221 33.40 22.26 -9.40
C SER A 221 32.94 22.16 -7.94
N VAL A 222 33.28 23.15 -7.10
CA VAL A 222 32.78 23.22 -5.73
C VAL A 222 31.27 23.45 -5.69
N ILE A 223 30.74 24.40 -6.49
CA ILE A 223 29.30 24.68 -6.54
C ILE A 223 28.52 23.45 -7.03
N ASP A 224 29.03 22.76 -8.05
CA ASP A 224 28.42 21.52 -8.57
C ASP A 224 28.39 20.42 -7.50
N SER A 225 29.47 20.27 -6.72
CA SER A 225 29.58 19.30 -5.62
C SER A 225 28.67 19.66 -4.43
N GLU A 226 28.51 20.96 -4.11
CA GLU A 226 27.56 21.42 -3.10
C GLU A 226 26.11 21.07 -3.51
N THR A 227 25.78 21.28 -4.78
CA THR A 227 24.47 20.92 -5.32
C THR A 227 24.23 19.42 -5.27
N ALA A 228 25.21 18.61 -5.68
CA ALA A 228 25.14 17.16 -5.64
C ALA A 228 24.96 16.63 -4.20
N LEU A 229 25.66 17.21 -3.22
CA LEU A 229 25.47 16.87 -1.81
C LEU A 229 24.05 17.19 -1.32
N MET A 230 23.53 18.38 -1.66
CA MET A 230 22.15 18.74 -1.30
C MET A 230 21.14 17.80 -1.91
N ASP A 231 21.33 17.38 -3.15
CA ASP A 231 20.40 16.46 -3.83
C ASP A 231 20.46 15.05 -3.22
N ALA A 232 21.66 14.55 -2.90
CA ALA A 232 21.82 13.28 -2.19
C ALA A 232 21.17 13.31 -0.80
N GLN A 233 21.33 14.41 -0.05
CA GLN A 233 20.68 14.59 1.25
C GLN A 233 19.15 14.61 1.13
N ARG A 234 18.61 15.26 0.11
CA ARG A 234 17.16 15.27 -0.15
C ARG A 234 16.66 13.88 -0.52
N ALA A 235 17.40 13.13 -1.33
CA ALA A 235 17.04 11.74 -1.69
C ALA A 235 16.99 10.85 -0.44
N LEU A 236 17.96 10.95 0.46
CA LEU A 236 17.95 10.24 1.74
C LEU A 236 16.79 10.70 2.63
N ALA A 237 16.53 12.00 2.71
CA ALA A 237 15.43 12.58 3.47
C ALA A 237 14.05 12.12 2.96
N GLN A 238 13.89 11.91 1.66
CA GLN A 238 12.67 11.38 1.07
C GLN A 238 12.34 9.98 1.60
N ILE A 239 13.34 9.17 1.88
CA ILE A 239 13.18 7.79 2.38
C ILE A 239 13.04 7.80 3.92
N THR A 240 13.82 8.64 4.62
CA THR A 240 13.87 8.65 6.09
C THR A 240 12.87 9.63 6.74
N GLY A 241 12.30 10.54 5.95
CA GLY A 241 11.38 11.58 6.43
C GLY A 241 12.08 12.74 7.19
N THR A 242 13.42 12.77 7.25
CA THR A 242 14.19 13.76 8.03
C THR A 242 15.23 14.45 7.14
N LEU A 243 15.16 15.79 7.02
CA LEU A 243 16.06 16.58 6.18
C LEU A 243 17.48 16.71 6.75
N ASP A 244 17.65 16.73 8.08
CA ASP A 244 18.93 16.97 8.75
C ASP A 244 19.49 15.67 9.36
N LEU A 245 19.65 14.65 8.55
CA LEU A 245 20.25 13.40 9.00
C LEU A 245 21.78 13.55 9.01
N ALA A 246 22.38 13.52 10.19
CA ALA A 246 23.83 13.53 10.32
C ALA A 246 24.39 12.16 9.89
N VAL A 247 25.01 12.10 8.72
CA VAL A 247 25.62 10.87 8.19
C VAL A 247 27.01 10.69 8.81
N THR A 248 27.28 9.52 9.36
CA THR A 248 28.60 9.20 9.96
C THR A 248 29.55 8.77 8.85
N PRO A 249 30.77 9.36 8.78
CA PRO A 249 31.82 8.92 7.87
C PRO A 249 32.14 7.42 8.06
N LEU A 250 32.63 6.79 7.01
CA LEU A 250 33.12 5.41 7.09
C LEU A 250 34.40 5.34 7.93
N ALA A 251 34.62 4.18 8.54
CA ALA A 251 35.90 3.90 9.23
C ALA A 251 37.04 3.93 8.21
N GLU A 252 38.21 4.39 8.67
CA GLU A 252 39.41 4.53 7.83
C GLU A 252 39.88 3.20 7.24
N GLU A 253 39.64 2.09 7.97
CA GLU A 253 39.91 0.75 7.48
C GLU A 253 38.61 -0.09 7.48
N ILE A 254 38.13 -0.45 6.28
CA ILE A 254 37.00 -1.33 6.12
C ILE A 254 37.49 -2.74 5.73
N PRO A 255 37.25 -3.78 6.54
CA PRO A 255 37.63 -5.13 6.20
C PRO A 255 36.77 -5.65 5.02
N LEU A 256 37.33 -5.62 3.83
CA LEU A 256 36.70 -6.19 2.64
C LEU A 256 36.72 -7.71 2.75
N ARG A 257 35.56 -8.30 3.08
CA ARG A 257 35.37 -9.76 3.08
C ARG A 257 34.87 -10.21 1.71
N ARG A 258 35.41 -11.32 1.22
CA ARG A 258 34.85 -11.95 0.03
C ARG A 258 33.47 -12.48 0.32
N PRO A 259 32.55 -12.46 -0.67
CA PRO A 259 31.25 -13.09 -0.51
C PRO A 259 31.40 -14.59 -0.21
N ASP A 260 30.54 -15.10 0.66
CA ASP A 260 30.44 -16.54 0.95
C ASP A 260 28.99 -17.00 0.66
N PRO A 261 28.77 -17.90 -0.28
CA PRO A 261 29.71 -18.59 -1.15
C PRO A 261 30.41 -17.72 -2.21
N GLU A 262 31.61 -18.10 -2.68
CA GLU A 262 32.36 -17.35 -3.71
C GLU A 262 31.81 -17.55 -5.13
N SER A 263 31.00 -18.59 -5.35
CA SER A 263 30.45 -18.97 -6.64
C SER A 263 29.18 -18.17 -6.96
N ALA A 264 29.11 -17.59 -8.16
CA ALA A 264 27.89 -16.92 -8.65
C ALA A 264 26.72 -17.90 -8.84
N ASP A 265 27.02 -19.16 -9.22
CA ASP A 265 25.99 -20.19 -9.42
C ASP A 265 25.35 -20.61 -8.09
N ASP A 266 26.13 -20.65 -6.99
CA ASP A 266 25.58 -20.92 -5.66
C ASP A 266 24.67 -19.76 -5.18
N TRP A 267 25.04 -18.52 -5.48
CA TRP A 267 24.17 -17.36 -5.23
C TRP A 267 22.89 -17.42 -6.05
N ALA A 268 22.97 -17.77 -7.34
CA ALA A 268 21.79 -17.90 -8.20
C ALA A 268 20.86 -19.02 -7.69
N GLN A 269 21.43 -20.15 -7.25
CA GLN A 269 20.66 -21.25 -6.68
C GLN A 269 20.03 -20.88 -5.32
N ALA A 270 20.75 -20.15 -4.47
CA ALA A 270 20.21 -19.63 -3.21
C ALA A 270 19.09 -18.62 -3.47
N ALA A 271 19.28 -17.71 -4.43
CA ALA A 271 18.28 -16.72 -4.81
C ALA A 271 16.99 -17.38 -5.32
N SER A 272 17.08 -18.41 -6.17
CA SER A 272 15.90 -19.12 -6.69
C SER A 272 15.03 -19.77 -5.60
N ARG A 273 15.61 -20.05 -4.42
CA ARG A 273 14.90 -20.69 -3.29
C ARG A 273 14.44 -19.70 -2.22
N ASN A 274 15.19 -18.59 -2.05
CA ASN A 274 15.03 -17.72 -0.90
C ASN A 274 14.62 -16.28 -1.27
N ASN A 275 14.53 -15.95 -2.57
CA ASN A 275 14.13 -14.63 -3.00
C ASN A 275 12.63 -14.47 -2.89
N TYR A 276 12.17 -13.45 -2.14
CA TYR A 276 10.75 -13.22 -1.92
C TYR A 276 9.98 -12.83 -3.19
N SER A 277 10.63 -12.18 -4.16
CA SER A 277 9.97 -11.86 -5.44
C SER A 277 9.74 -13.14 -6.27
N VAL A 278 10.67 -14.10 -6.24
CA VAL A 278 10.49 -15.41 -6.88
C VAL A 278 9.40 -16.20 -6.19
N LEU A 279 9.37 -16.18 -4.85
CA LEU A 279 8.33 -16.83 -4.06
C LEU A 279 6.95 -16.24 -4.37
N ALA A 280 6.83 -14.91 -4.42
CA ALA A 280 5.57 -14.23 -4.77
C ALA A 280 5.08 -14.67 -6.16
N ALA A 281 5.96 -14.62 -7.17
CA ALA A 281 5.62 -15.05 -8.54
C ALA A 281 5.22 -16.54 -8.64
N SER A 282 5.85 -17.42 -7.84
CA SER A 282 5.44 -18.83 -7.80
C SER A 282 4.06 -19.03 -7.18
N LEU A 283 3.75 -18.27 -6.10
CA LEU A 283 2.45 -18.31 -5.45
C LEU A 283 1.34 -17.72 -6.35
N ASP A 284 1.67 -16.69 -7.14
CA ASP A 284 0.75 -16.14 -8.15
C ASP A 284 0.45 -17.16 -9.25
N ALA A 285 1.46 -17.93 -9.68
CA ALA A 285 1.26 -19.02 -10.64
C ALA A 285 0.36 -20.12 -10.07
N ASP A 286 0.60 -20.53 -8.81
CA ASP A 286 -0.25 -21.52 -8.12
C ASP A 286 -1.68 -20.99 -7.94
N SER A 287 -1.87 -19.71 -7.63
CA SER A 287 -3.19 -19.06 -7.56
C SER A 287 -3.90 -19.08 -8.91
N ALA A 288 -3.19 -18.78 -9.99
CA ALA A 288 -3.73 -18.85 -11.33
C ALA A 288 -4.18 -20.27 -11.71
N GLU A 289 -3.43 -21.31 -11.30
CA GLU A 289 -3.84 -22.70 -11.49
C GLU A 289 -5.16 -23.02 -10.74
N ARG A 290 -5.33 -22.50 -9.51
CA ARG A 290 -6.57 -22.64 -8.77
C ARG A 290 -7.73 -21.88 -9.42
N THR A 291 -7.47 -20.73 -10.01
CA THR A 291 -8.45 -19.97 -10.78
C THR A 291 -8.93 -20.75 -12.02
N VAL A 292 -7.99 -21.40 -12.75
CA VAL A 292 -8.34 -22.30 -13.84
C VAL A 292 -9.21 -23.48 -13.35
N ALA A 293 -8.85 -24.06 -12.19
CA ALA A 293 -9.65 -25.13 -11.59
C ALA A 293 -11.05 -24.65 -11.17
N ALA A 294 -11.16 -23.43 -10.61
CA ALA A 294 -12.44 -22.81 -10.26
C ALA A 294 -13.32 -22.59 -11.51
N THR A 295 -12.74 -22.06 -12.59
CA THR A 295 -13.46 -21.87 -13.85
C THR A 295 -13.96 -23.20 -14.42
N ARG A 296 -13.10 -24.23 -14.44
CA ARG A 296 -13.53 -25.58 -14.87
C ARG A 296 -14.61 -26.17 -13.97
N ALA A 297 -14.60 -25.87 -12.68
CA ALA A 297 -15.58 -26.33 -11.72
C ALA A 297 -16.96 -25.71 -11.92
N GLN A 298 -17.11 -24.64 -12.70
CA GLN A 298 -18.40 -24.07 -13.10
C GLN A 298 -19.24 -25.02 -13.95
N HIS A 299 -18.63 -26.05 -14.56
CA HIS A 299 -19.41 -27.14 -15.20
C HIS A 299 -20.01 -28.14 -14.21
N LEU A 300 -19.63 -28.10 -12.94
CA LEU A 300 -20.10 -29.03 -11.92
C LEU A 300 -21.34 -28.48 -11.20
N PRO A 301 -22.19 -29.37 -10.67
CA PRO A 301 -23.34 -28.91 -9.91
C PRO A 301 -22.96 -28.20 -8.62
N SER A 302 -23.74 -27.19 -8.25
CA SER A 302 -23.68 -26.52 -6.96
C SER A 302 -25.00 -26.76 -6.18
N LEU A 303 -24.92 -26.72 -4.84
CA LEU A 303 -26.01 -26.88 -3.91
C LEU A 303 -26.20 -25.60 -3.12
N GLN A 304 -27.42 -25.05 -3.16
CA GLN A 304 -27.74 -23.78 -2.49
C GLN A 304 -29.01 -23.93 -1.65
N LEU A 305 -28.99 -23.34 -0.45
CA LEU A 305 -30.16 -23.07 0.35
C LEU A 305 -30.67 -21.67 -0.01
N GLN A 306 -31.95 -21.61 -0.42
CA GLN A 306 -32.59 -20.34 -0.71
C GLN A 306 -33.88 -20.22 0.12
N GLY A 307 -34.07 -19.03 0.69
CA GLY A 307 -35.29 -18.70 1.43
C GLY A 307 -35.75 -17.30 1.02
N THR A 308 -37.07 -17.13 0.94
CA THR A 308 -37.67 -15.82 0.66
C THR A 308 -38.85 -15.62 1.60
N LEU A 309 -38.93 -14.43 2.18
CA LEU A 309 -40.07 -13.95 2.95
C LEU A 309 -40.45 -12.58 2.42
N GLY A 310 -41.70 -12.39 1.99
CA GLY A 310 -42.11 -11.13 1.40
C GLY A 310 -43.58 -10.83 1.52
N HIS A 311 -43.96 -9.58 1.33
CA HIS A 311 -45.32 -9.09 1.27
C HIS A 311 -45.45 -8.05 0.18
N THR A 312 -46.46 -8.21 -0.64
CA THR A 312 -46.82 -7.26 -1.67
C THR A 312 -48.23 -6.74 -1.40
N ALA A 313 -48.36 -5.43 -1.19
CA ALA A 313 -49.62 -4.74 -1.05
C ALA A 313 -49.96 -4.02 -2.35
N LEU A 314 -51.09 -4.33 -2.94
CA LEU A 314 -51.59 -3.78 -4.17
C LEU A 314 -52.77 -2.81 -3.90
N SER A 315 -52.94 -1.78 -4.73
CA SER A 315 -54.22 -1.06 -4.73
C SER A 315 -55.35 -1.96 -5.26
N PRO A 316 -56.59 -1.79 -4.83
CA PRO A 316 -57.69 -2.67 -5.18
C PRO A 316 -57.89 -2.86 -6.69
N GLN A 317 -57.49 -1.89 -7.49
CA GLN A 317 -57.59 -1.95 -8.96
C GLN A 317 -56.55 -2.90 -9.60
N LEU A 318 -55.44 -3.17 -8.91
CA LEU A 318 -54.34 -4.01 -9.41
C LEU A 318 -54.41 -5.45 -8.88
N GLY A 319 -55.23 -5.74 -7.89
CA GLY A 319 -55.39 -7.07 -7.31
C GLY A 319 -55.41 -7.08 -5.79
N SER A 320 -55.14 -8.24 -5.21
CA SER A 320 -55.14 -8.45 -3.75
C SER A 320 -53.74 -8.50 -3.19
N ASP A 321 -53.60 -8.06 -1.94
CA ASP A 321 -52.37 -8.23 -1.18
C ASP A 321 -52.04 -9.73 -1.02
N TYR A 322 -50.71 -10.03 -1.13
CA TYR A 322 -50.29 -11.41 -0.92
C TYR A 322 -48.97 -11.45 -0.12
N ARG A 323 -48.78 -12.55 0.58
CA ARG A 323 -47.54 -12.91 1.27
C ARG A 323 -46.96 -14.15 0.57
N ALA A 324 -45.64 -14.12 0.43
CA ALA A 324 -44.92 -15.26 -0.09
C ALA A 324 -43.79 -15.61 0.90
N ASP A 325 -43.77 -16.88 1.31
CA ASP A 325 -42.69 -17.47 2.08
C ASP A 325 -42.28 -18.78 1.43
N SER A 326 -40.95 -18.96 1.31
CA SER A 326 -40.40 -20.18 0.74
C SER A 326 -39.06 -20.47 1.39
N LEU A 327 -38.75 -21.75 1.57
CA LEU A 327 -37.43 -22.24 1.96
C LEU A 327 -37.18 -23.53 1.21
N GLY A 328 -36.07 -23.63 0.50
CA GLY A 328 -35.77 -24.80 -0.30
C GLY A 328 -34.28 -24.99 -0.53
N VAL A 329 -33.93 -26.21 -0.86
CA VAL A 329 -32.57 -26.57 -1.29
C VAL A 329 -32.62 -26.80 -2.79
N TYR A 330 -31.73 -26.12 -3.51
CA TYR A 330 -31.68 -26.12 -4.95
C TYR A 330 -30.35 -26.67 -5.43
N VAL A 331 -30.37 -27.48 -6.46
CA VAL A 331 -29.22 -27.93 -7.21
C VAL A 331 -29.18 -27.15 -8.50
N ASP A 332 -28.12 -26.40 -8.73
CA ASP A 332 -27.87 -25.74 -10.00
C ASP A 332 -26.76 -26.47 -10.76
N TRP A 333 -27.09 -26.94 -11.97
CA TRP A 333 -26.16 -27.68 -12.82
C TRP A 333 -26.19 -27.16 -14.26
N PRO A 334 -25.25 -26.33 -14.65
CA PRO A 334 -25.16 -25.81 -16.02
C PRO A 334 -24.66 -26.90 -16.97
N ILE A 335 -25.62 -27.55 -17.70
CA ILE A 335 -25.30 -28.64 -18.63
C ILE A 335 -24.61 -28.10 -19.90
N PHE A 336 -25.01 -26.90 -20.35
CA PHE A 336 -24.41 -26.23 -21.50
C PHE A 336 -24.52 -24.72 -21.36
N SER A 337 -23.38 -24.04 -21.39
CA SER A 337 -23.26 -22.60 -21.22
C SER A 337 -22.76 -21.85 -22.48
N GLY A 338 -22.87 -22.49 -23.66
CA GLY A 338 -22.53 -21.82 -24.93
C GLY A 338 -21.07 -21.46 -25.11
N GLY A 339 -20.15 -22.07 -24.36
CA GLY A 339 -18.72 -21.78 -24.42
C GLY A 339 -18.29 -20.61 -23.51
N LEU A 340 -19.11 -20.21 -22.55
CA LEU A 340 -18.76 -19.23 -21.51
C LEU A 340 -17.78 -19.78 -20.47
N VAL A 341 -17.65 -21.10 -20.39
CA VAL A 341 -16.77 -21.84 -19.48
C VAL A 341 -15.92 -22.80 -20.31
#